data_0d15a0c2a665895d049fcfac93ec90bb
#
_entry.id   0d15a0c2a665895d049fcfac93ec90bb
#
_cell.length_a   1.000
_cell.length_b   1.000
_cell.length_c   1.000
_cell.angle_alpha   90.00
_cell.angle_beta   90.00
_cell.angle_gamma   90.00
#
_symmetry.space_group_name_H-M   'P 1'
#
loop_
_entity.id
_entity.type
_entity.pdbx_description
1 polymer ?
#
loop_
_entity_poly.entity_id
_entity_poly.type
_entity_poly.pdbx_seq_one_letter_code
_entity_poly.pdbx_strand_id
1 'polypeptide(L)'
;MNASRLMKFAITTGLLLLACMPAFASDDAAKKKNHAHEHLIEARRLAADYKISKAADKAREALKDDDTLAEAHVYLGMERFRAGDLKGAESEFSRALEMDQFQAAAHCQLAFVLYQQGQLDAATDHWTLSARLDNTSPQALAGVALSQFKSGQQDDALKTFEKVLMYDHRFADPAFIAGDNGPKWPDPLLSDFRLLQTAANNASTR
;
A
#
# COMPACT_ATOMS: atom_id res chain seq x y z
N MET A 1 -37.09 13.99 60.46
CA MET A 1 -36.72 13.42 59.14
C MET A 1 -35.23 13.08 59.20
N ASN A 2 -34.89 11.78 59.20
CA ASN A 2 -33.55 11.29 59.53
C ASN A 2 -32.55 11.46 58.39
N ALA A 3 -31.42 12.09 58.66
CA ALA A 3 -30.31 12.29 57.73
C ALA A 3 -29.79 10.99 57.04
N SER A 4 -30.09 9.82 57.67
CA SER A 4 -29.72 8.51 57.09
C SER A 4 -30.52 8.07 55.85
N ARG A 5 -31.67 8.69 55.56
CA ARG A 5 -32.44 8.39 54.33
C ARG A 5 -31.98 9.18 53.10
N LEU A 6 -31.43 10.36 53.30
CA LEU A 6 -30.86 11.18 52.21
C LEU A 6 -29.52 10.62 51.69
N MET A 7 -28.75 9.97 52.55
CA MET A 7 -27.45 9.40 52.19
C MET A 7 -27.56 8.10 51.36
N LYS A 8 -28.68 7.35 51.51
CA LYS A 8 -28.93 6.14 50.69
C LYS A 8 -29.40 6.44 49.28
N PHE A 9 -30.02 7.61 49.02
CA PHE A 9 -30.45 8.00 47.67
C PHE A 9 -29.31 8.54 46.81
N ALA A 10 -28.28 9.16 47.42
CA ALA A 10 -27.13 9.69 46.70
C ALA A 10 -26.16 8.59 46.21
N ILE A 11 -26.10 7.45 46.93
CA ILE A 11 -25.20 6.35 46.62
C ILE A 11 -25.76 5.50 45.45
N THR A 12 -27.10 5.35 45.34
CA THR A 12 -27.73 4.58 44.28
C THR A 12 -27.73 5.29 42.90
N THR A 13 -27.81 6.63 42.89
CA THR A 13 -27.75 7.40 41.62
C THR A 13 -26.30 7.56 41.09
N GLY A 14 -25.30 7.62 41.99
CA GLY A 14 -23.89 7.67 41.59
C GLY A 14 -23.38 6.34 41.04
N LEU A 15 -23.88 5.20 41.51
CA LEU A 15 -23.47 3.89 41.03
C LEU A 15 -24.08 3.54 39.65
N LEU A 16 -25.26 4.09 39.30
CA LEU A 16 -25.88 3.86 37.98
C LEU A 16 -25.22 4.65 36.88
N LEU A 17 -24.59 5.81 37.15
CA LEU A 17 -23.88 6.62 36.17
C LEU A 17 -22.50 6.06 35.82
N LEU A 18 -21.84 5.34 36.76
CA LEU A 18 -20.54 4.70 36.47
C LEU A 18 -20.67 3.40 35.66
N ALA A 19 -21.80 2.72 35.69
CA ALA A 19 -22.01 1.46 34.97
C ALA A 19 -22.42 1.65 33.49
N CYS A 20 -22.88 2.86 33.12
CA CYS A 20 -23.24 3.16 31.70
C CYS A 20 -22.11 3.78 30.87
N MET A 21 -21.03 4.27 31.48
CA MET A 21 -19.92 4.88 30.73
C MET A 21 -19.11 3.92 29.84
N PRO A 22 -18.81 2.66 30.18
CA PRO A 22 -18.05 1.78 29.34
C PRO A 22 -18.79 1.34 28.06
N ALA A 23 -20.11 1.29 28.07
CA ALA A 23 -20.90 0.86 26.91
C ALA A 23 -20.91 1.94 25.79
N PHE A 24 -21.04 3.21 26.15
CA PHE A 24 -21.00 4.30 25.16
C PHE A 24 -19.63 4.49 24.54
N ALA A 25 -18.54 4.36 25.31
CA ALA A 25 -17.19 4.46 24.81
C ALA A 25 -16.84 3.31 23.85
N SER A 26 -17.38 2.10 24.07
CA SER A 26 -17.20 0.95 23.18
C SER A 26 -17.93 1.12 21.84
N ASP A 27 -19.12 1.70 21.85
CA ASP A 27 -19.91 1.94 20.63
C ASP A 27 -19.28 3.02 19.75
N ASP A 28 -18.73 4.09 20.32
CA ASP A 28 -18.07 5.15 19.58
C ASP A 28 -16.74 4.68 18.98
N ALA A 29 -15.98 3.86 19.71
CA ALA A 29 -14.74 3.25 19.20
C ALA A 29 -15.03 2.27 18.04
N ALA A 30 -16.09 1.47 18.17
CA ALA A 30 -16.52 0.56 17.11
C ALA A 30 -16.99 1.32 15.87
N LYS A 31 -17.72 2.42 16.03
CA LYS A 31 -18.15 3.29 14.91
C LYS A 31 -16.96 3.91 14.20
N LYS A 32 -15.96 4.42 14.94
CA LYS A 32 -14.73 4.96 14.36
C LYS A 32 -13.98 3.92 13.54
N LYS A 33 -13.79 2.70 14.07
CA LYS A 33 -13.14 1.61 13.32
C LYS A 33 -13.90 1.25 12.05
N ASN A 34 -15.22 1.18 12.09
CA ASN A 34 -16.03 0.91 10.91
C ASN A 34 -15.85 2.03 9.86
N HIS A 35 -15.90 3.29 10.28
CA HIS A 35 -15.70 4.45 9.40
C HIS A 35 -14.29 4.48 8.79
N ALA A 36 -13.25 4.21 9.60
CA ALA A 36 -11.88 4.05 9.11
C ALA A 36 -11.78 2.97 8.05
N HIS A 37 -12.45 1.83 8.27
CA HIS A 37 -12.45 0.73 7.32
C HIS A 37 -13.18 1.07 6.01
N GLU A 38 -14.29 1.80 6.05
CA GLU A 38 -15.00 2.29 4.86
C GLU A 38 -14.11 3.20 4.02
N HIS A 39 -13.40 4.15 4.65
CA HIS A 39 -12.44 5.01 3.97
C HIS A 39 -11.29 4.21 3.34
N LEU A 40 -10.81 3.16 4.01
CA LEU A 40 -9.74 2.32 3.48
C LEU A 40 -10.20 1.48 2.27
N ILE A 41 -11.44 0.96 2.29
CA ILE A 41 -12.05 0.28 1.13
C ILE A 41 -12.11 1.22 -0.07
N GLU A 42 -12.55 2.47 0.14
CA GLU A 42 -12.60 3.45 -0.95
C GLU A 42 -11.20 3.85 -1.43
N ALA A 43 -10.22 3.98 -0.53
CA ALA A 43 -8.82 4.22 -0.89
C ALA A 43 -8.29 3.10 -1.79
N ARG A 44 -8.56 1.84 -1.44
CA ARG A 44 -8.18 0.66 -2.22
C ARG A 44 -8.79 0.69 -3.63
N ARG A 45 -10.08 1.01 -3.74
CA ARG A 45 -10.77 1.13 -5.02
C ARG A 45 -10.15 2.23 -5.90
N LEU A 46 -9.88 3.39 -5.32
CA LEU A 46 -9.24 4.51 -6.02
C LEU A 46 -7.81 4.18 -6.46
N ALA A 47 -7.05 3.48 -5.63
CA ALA A 47 -5.69 3.04 -5.96
C ALA A 47 -5.68 2.01 -7.11
N ALA A 48 -6.64 1.09 -7.15
CA ALA A 48 -6.81 0.15 -8.27
C ALA A 48 -7.07 0.87 -9.60
N ASP A 49 -7.73 2.04 -9.57
CA ASP A 49 -7.92 2.93 -10.72
C ASP A 49 -6.72 3.88 -10.95
N TYR A 50 -5.60 3.71 -10.24
CA TYR A 50 -4.44 4.62 -10.24
C TYR A 50 -4.73 6.07 -9.85
N LYS A 51 -5.85 6.36 -9.20
CA LYS A 51 -6.24 7.68 -8.66
C LYS A 51 -5.55 7.93 -7.30
N ILE A 52 -4.21 7.91 -7.29
CA ILE A 52 -3.41 7.80 -6.07
C ILE A 52 -3.60 8.97 -5.10
N SER A 53 -3.69 10.23 -5.59
CA SER A 53 -3.93 11.37 -4.69
C SER A 53 -5.27 11.25 -3.95
N LYS A 54 -6.33 10.79 -4.65
CA LYS A 54 -7.63 10.57 -4.00
C LYS A 54 -7.60 9.39 -3.02
N ALA A 55 -6.84 8.34 -3.35
CA ALA A 55 -6.63 7.22 -2.43
C ALA A 55 -5.90 7.68 -1.15
N ALA A 56 -4.88 8.53 -1.29
CA ALA A 56 -4.16 9.12 -0.17
C ALA A 56 -5.05 10.03 0.70
N ASP A 57 -5.97 10.80 0.09
CA ASP A 57 -6.94 11.60 0.84
C ASP A 57 -7.84 10.70 1.71
N LYS A 58 -8.35 9.60 1.13
CA LYS A 58 -9.14 8.62 1.88
C LYS A 58 -8.34 7.90 2.96
N ALA A 59 -7.08 7.60 2.70
CA ALA A 59 -6.17 7.04 3.70
C ALA A 59 -5.96 8.01 4.90
N ARG A 60 -5.82 9.31 4.64
CA ARG A 60 -5.74 10.33 5.70
C ARG A 60 -7.02 10.39 6.53
N GLU A 61 -8.19 10.27 5.90
CA GLU A 61 -9.47 10.20 6.60
C GLU A 61 -9.54 8.95 7.48
N ALA A 62 -9.14 7.78 6.98
CA ALA A 62 -9.09 6.54 7.74
C ALA A 62 -8.18 6.64 8.97
N LEU A 63 -6.97 7.23 8.82
CA LEU A 63 -6.00 7.39 9.91
C LEU A 63 -6.45 8.36 11.01
N LYS A 64 -7.43 9.23 10.77
CA LYS A 64 -8.03 10.07 11.85
C LYS A 64 -8.86 9.23 12.83
N ASP A 65 -9.46 8.15 12.35
CA ASP A 65 -10.33 7.29 13.12
C ASP A 65 -9.61 6.03 13.65
N ASP A 66 -8.58 5.55 12.92
CA ASP A 66 -7.72 4.43 13.34
C ASP A 66 -6.29 4.64 12.78
N ASP A 67 -5.36 5.02 13.65
CA ASP A 67 -3.96 5.29 13.31
C ASP A 67 -3.08 4.05 13.16
N THR A 68 -3.66 2.84 13.36
CA THR A 68 -2.97 1.55 13.25
C THR A 68 -3.11 0.88 11.88
N LEU A 69 -3.66 1.58 10.89
CA LEU A 69 -3.93 1.04 9.57
C LEU A 69 -2.67 1.07 8.68
N ALA A 70 -1.90 -0.02 8.65
CA ALA A 70 -0.69 -0.16 7.83
C ALA A 70 -0.94 0.17 6.35
N GLU A 71 -2.04 -0.31 5.77
CA GLU A 71 -2.38 -0.08 4.36
C GLU A 71 -2.59 1.41 4.03
N ALA A 72 -3.07 2.22 4.97
CA ALA A 72 -3.25 3.65 4.76
C ALA A 72 -1.90 4.35 4.52
N HIS A 73 -0.85 3.96 5.24
CA HIS A 73 0.51 4.46 5.03
C HIS A 73 1.06 4.08 3.65
N VAL A 74 0.65 2.93 3.08
CA VAL A 74 1.02 2.58 1.69
C VAL A 74 0.51 3.63 0.70
N TYR A 75 -0.75 4.07 0.81
CA TYR A 75 -1.30 5.09 -0.10
C TYR A 75 -0.65 6.45 0.08
N LEU A 76 -0.30 6.85 1.30
CA LEU A 76 0.46 8.07 1.55
C LEU A 76 1.86 8.01 0.94
N GLY A 77 2.54 6.87 1.08
CA GLY A 77 3.83 6.62 0.47
C GLY A 77 3.79 6.67 -1.06
N MET A 78 2.76 6.07 -1.68
CA MET A 78 2.55 6.11 -3.13
C MET A 78 2.35 7.54 -3.66
N GLU A 79 1.62 8.39 -2.95
CA GLU A 79 1.46 9.79 -3.30
C GLU A 79 2.79 10.53 -3.26
N ARG A 80 3.57 10.34 -2.18
CA ARG A 80 4.91 10.93 -2.03
C ARG A 80 5.87 10.47 -3.12
N PHE A 81 5.86 9.18 -3.44
CA PHE A 81 6.68 8.62 -4.51
C PHE A 81 6.37 9.28 -5.86
N ARG A 82 5.09 9.43 -6.21
CA ARG A 82 4.66 10.13 -7.43
C ARG A 82 5.02 11.61 -7.45
N ALA A 83 5.13 12.24 -6.28
CA ALA A 83 5.61 13.62 -6.13
C ALA A 83 7.14 13.74 -6.17
N GLY A 84 7.89 12.63 -6.24
CA GLY A 84 9.35 12.60 -6.23
C GLY A 84 9.96 12.72 -4.82
N ASP A 85 9.14 12.72 -3.76
CA ASP A 85 9.60 12.70 -2.37
C ASP A 85 9.97 11.28 -1.94
N LEU A 86 11.15 10.82 -2.40
CA LEU A 86 11.61 9.46 -2.15
C LEU A 86 11.82 9.18 -0.65
N LYS A 87 12.35 10.15 0.10
CA LYS A 87 12.57 9.98 1.56
C LYS A 87 11.25 9.90 2.33
N GLY A 88 10.30 10.75 1.98
CA GLY A 88 8.96 10.69 2.57
C GLY A 88 8.23 9.40 2.21
N ALA A 89 8.35 8.92 0.97
CA ALA A 89 7.77 7.66 0.53
C ALA A 89 8.36 6.47 1.30
N GLU A 90 9.69 6.41 1.42
CA GLU A 90 10.40 5.38 2.20
C GLU A 90 9.93 5.34 3.65
N SER A 91 9.80 6.51 4.29
CA SER A 91 9.30 6.62 5.66
C SER A 91 7.89 6.06 5.84
N GLU A 92 6.97 6.39 4.91
CA GLU A 92 5.59 5.88 4.97
C GLU A 92 5.53 4.36 4.74
N PHE A 93 6.30 3.83 3.77
CA PHE A 93 6.32 2.37 3.54
C PHE A 93 6.98 1.62 4.68
N SER A 94 8.05 2.15 5.27
CA SER A 94 8.68 1.58 6.47
C SER A 94 7.71 1.54 7.64
N ARG A 95 6.94 2.61 7.86
CA ARG A 95 5.91 2.66 8.90
C ARG A 95 4.81 1.62 8.66
N ALA A 96 4.39 1.42 7.41
CA ALA A 96 3.45 0.35 7.06
C ALA A 96 4.01 -1.04 7.43
N LEU A 97 5.31 -1.29 7.17
CA LEU A 97 5.97 -2.55 7.47
C LEU A 97 6.27 -2.75 8.97
N GLU A 98 6.45 -1.68 9.73
CA GLU A 98 6.53 -1.75 11.21
C GLU A 98 5.19 -2.22 11.82
N MET A 99 4.06 -1.82 11.22
CA MET A 99 2.71 -2.21 11.65
C MET A 99 2.32 -3.60 11.14
N ASP A 100 2.65 -3.91 9.89
CA ASP A 100 2.37 -5.20 9.24
C ASP A 100 3.55 -5.59 8.33
N GLN A 101 4.46 -6.42 8.85
CA GLN A 101 5.65 -6.88 8.12
C GLN A 101 5.33 -7.78 6.92
N PHE A 102 4.08 -8.26 6.76
CA PHE A 102 3.62 -9.07 5.64
C PHE A 102 2.79 -8.30 4.62
N GLN A 103 2.79 -6.96 4.70
CA GLN A 103 2.09 -6.11 3.76
C GLN A 103 2.78 -6.12 2.38
N ALA A 104 2.29 -6.99 1.47
CA ALA A 104 2.88 -7.18 0.14
C ALA A 104 3.01 -5.87 -0.65
N ALA A 105 1.98 -5.01 -0.62
CA ALA A 105 2.00 -3.73 -1.31
C ALA A 105 3.08 -2.80 -0.77
N ALA A 106 3.33 -2.76 0.55
CA ALA A 106 4.38 -1.95 1.15
C ALA A 106 5.77 -2.39 0.68
N HIS A 107 6.03 -3.72 0.66
CA HIS A 107 7.27 -4.25 0.12
C HIS A 107 7.45 -3.89 -1.36
N CYS A 108 6.41 -4.06 -2.18
CA CYS A 108 6.45 -3.70 -3.60
C CYS A 108 6.82 -2.23 -3.81
N GLN A 109 6.15 -1.33 -3.11
CA GLN A 109 6.36 0.11 -3.28
C GLN A 109 7.70 0.59 -2.69
N LEU A 110 8.13 0.02 -1.56
CA LEU A 110 9.47 0.30 -1.00
C LEU A 110 10.58 -0.12 -1.98
N ALA A 111 10.43 -1.25 -2.66
CA ALA A 111 11.38 -1.70 -3.66
C ALA A 111 11.53 -0.69 -4.82
N PHE A 112 10.45 -0.06 -5.28
CA PHE A 112 10.54 1.00 -6.30
C PHE A 112 11.31 2.21 -5.79
N VAL A 113 11.15 2.59 -4.53
CA VAL A 113 11.94 3.68 -3.91
C VAL A 113 13.42 3.31 -3.85
N LEU A 114 13.74 2.13 -3.35
CA LEU A 114 15.11 1.63 -3.24
C LEU A 114 15.80 1.54 -4.61
N TYR A 115 15.07 1.09 -5.63
CA TYR A 115 15.57 1.09 -7.01
C TYR A 115 15.94 2.49 -7.49
N GLN A 116 15.07 3.49 -7.25
CA GLN A 116 15.34 4.90 -7.60
C GLN A 116 16.55 5.47 -6.83
N GLN A 117 16.85 4.95 -5.66
CA GLN A 117 18.03 5.30 -4.85
C GLN A 117 19.29 4.54 -5.30
N GLY A 118 19.20 3.66 -6.31
CA GLY A 118 20.32 2.84 -6.80
C GLY A 118 20.62 1.60 -5.95
N GLN A 119 19.74 1.25 -5.01
CA GLN A 119 19.89 0.10 -4.10
C GLN A 119 19.25 -1.16 -4.72
N LEU A 120 19.81 -1.63 -5.84
CA LEU A 120 19.19 -2.69 -6.65
C LEU A 120 19.02 -4.00 -5.88
N ASP A 121 19.98 -4.42 -5.07
CA ASP A 121 19.91 -5.68 -4.34
C ASP A 121 18.78 -5.65 -3.31
N ALA A 122 18.68 -4.57 -2.53
CA ALA A 122 17.60 -4.38 -1.57
C ALA A 122 16.22 -4.30 -2.26
N ALA A 123 16.14 -3.59 -3.40
CA ALA A 123 14.92 -3.55 -4.21
C ALA A 123 14.50 -4.94 -4.67
N THR A 124 15.45 -5.76 -5.13
CA THR A 124 15.22 -7.14 -5.58
C THR A 124 14.67 -8.02 -4.44
N ASP A 125 15.24 -7.92 -3.24
CA ASP A 125 14.77 -8.66 -2.08
C ASP A 125 13.31 -8.30 -1.72
N HIS A 126 13.01 -7.02 -1.71
CA HIS A 126 11.66 -6.53 -1.42
C HIS A 126 10.64 -6.92 -2.51
N TRP A 127 10.96 -6.82 -3.81
CA TRP A 127 10.06 -7.29 -4.88
C TRP A 127 9.86 -8.79 -4.81
N THR A 128 10.92 -9.57 -4.54
CA THR A 128 10.82 -11.03 -4.40
C THR A 128 9.94 -11.41 -3.22
N LEU A 129 10.07 -10.71 -2.09
CA LEU A 129 9.20 -10.94 -0.93
C LEU A 129 7.75 -10.56 -1.24
N SER A 130 7.53 -9.40 -1.86
CA SER A 130 6.19 -8.98 -2.28
C SER A 130 5.53 -10.00 -3.20
N ALA A 131 6.25 -10.51 -4.22
CA ALA A 131 5.75 -11.51 -5.15
C ALA A 131 5.50 -12.90 -4.48
N ARG A 132 6.15 -13.20 -3.35
CA ARG A 132 5.81 -14.38 -2.54
C ARG A 132 4.56 -14.19 -1.70
N LEU A 133 4.35 -12.98 -1.18
CA LEU A 133 3.17 -12.64 -0.37
C LEU A 133 1.92 -12.49 -1.24
N ASP A 134 2.07 -11.92 -2.45
CA ASP A 134 1.03 -11.81 -3.48
C ASP A 134 1.62 -12.15 -4.85
N ASN A 135 1.45 -13.41 -5.25
CA ASN A 135 1.99 -13.94 -6.50
C ASN A 135 1.17 -13.54 -7.75
N THR A 136 0.10 -12.79 -7.57
CA THR A 136 -0.76 -12.27 -8.64
C THR A 136 -0.54 -10.80 -8.92
N SER A 137 0.28 -10.11 -8.13
CA SER A 137 0.59 -8.68 -8.29
C SER A 137 1.42 -8.41 -9.53
N PRO A 138 0.87 -7.75 -10.57
CA PRO A 138 1.64 -7.45 -11.78
C PRO A 138 2.82 -6.52 -11.50
N GLN A 139 2.66 -5.60 -10.54
CA GLN A 139 3.72 -4.65 -10.18
C GLN A 139 4.91 -5.33 -9.49
N ALA A 140 4.65 -6.25 -8.54
CA ALA A 140 5.70 -6.99 -7.87
C ALA A 140 6.44 -7.90 -8.86
N LEU A 141 5.70 -8.62 -9.72
CA LEU A 141 6.28 -9.46 -10.77
C LEU A 141 7.09 -8.63 -11.79
N ALA A 142 6.63 -7.44 -12.16
CA ALA A 142 7.38 -6.55 -13.04
C ALA A 142 8.71 -6.09 -12.41
N GLY A 143 8.72 -5.82 -11.10
CA GLY A 143 9.95 -5.54 -10.36
C GLY A 143 10.91 -6.72 -10.36
N VAL A 144 10.41 -7.95 -10.14
CA VAL A 144 11.23 -9.18 -10.21
C VAL A 144 11.79 -9.38 -11.61
N ALA A 145 10.96 -9.24 -12.66
CA ALA A 145 11.41 -9.37 -14.04
C ALA A 145 12.51 -8.35 -14.39
N LEU A 146 12.34 -7.11 -13.92
CA LEU A 146 13.34 -6.06 -14.10
C LEU A 146 14.66 -6.40 -13.41
N SER A 147 14.62 -6.90 -12.16
CA SER A 147 15.80 -7.32 -11.41
C SER A 147 16.54 -8.46 -12.12
N GLN A 148 15.81 -9.46 -12.62
CA GLN A 148 16.36 -10.58 -13.41
C GLN A 148 17.02 -10.06 -14.68
N PHE A 149 16.36 -9.14 -15.40
CA PHE A 149 16.89 -8.54 -16.62
C PHE A 149 18.19 -7.77 -16.37
N LYS A 150 18.22 -6.95 -15.33
CA LYS A 150 19.43 -6.18 -14.93
C LYS A 150 20.59 -7.08 -14.48
N SER A 151 20.28 -8.24 -13.92
CA SER A 151 21.27 -9.26 -13.51
C SER A 151 21.72 -10.17 -14.67
N GLY A 152 21.25 -9.93 -15.90
CA GLY A 152 21.59 -10.72 -17.09
C GLY A 152 20.84 -12.07 -17.20
N GLN A 153 19.87 -12.33 -16.34
CA GLN A 153 19.02 -13.53 -16.36
C GLN A 153 17.87 -13.34 -17.35
N GLN A 154 18.21 -13.18 -18.63
CA GLN A 154 17.27 -12.72 -19.65
C GLN A 154 16.08 -13.69 -19.84
N ASP A 155 16.33 -15.00 -19.90
CA ASP A 155 15.27 -15.99 -20.11
C ASP A 155 14.28 -16.02 -18.94
N ASP A 156 14.76 -15.90 -17.70
CA ASP A 156 13.90 -15.85 -16.54
C ASP A 156 13.12 -14.54 -16.46
N ALA A 157 13.75 -13.42 -16.82
CA ALA A 157 13.09 -12.12 -16.92
C ALA A 157 11.91 -12.16 -17.91
N LEU A 158 12.11 -12.76 -19.10
CA LEU A 158 11.06 -12.88 -20.11
C LEU A 158 9.90 -13.77 -19.61
N LYS A 159 10.18 -14.93 -19.01
CA LYS A 159 9.16 -15.79 -18.41
C LYS A 159 8.37 -15.08 -17.29
N THR A 160 9.07 -14.29 -16.46
CA THR A 160 8.41 -13.53 -15.40
C THR A 160 7.57 -12.41 -16.00
N PHE A 161 8.04 -11.75 -17.06
CA PHE A 161 7.27 -10.72 -17.75
C PHE A 161 6.03 -11.28 -18.46
N GLU A 162 6.08 -12.50 -19.03
CA GLU A 162 4.89 -13.18 -19.54
C GLU A 162 3.81 -13.35 -18.44
N LYS A 163 4.21 -13.67 -17.21
CA LYS A 163 3.27 -13.71 -16.08
C LYS A 163 2.70 -12.33 -15.75
N VAL A 164 3.49 -11.26 -15.83
CA VAL A 164 2.98 -9.89 -15.68
C VAL A 164 1.84 -9.65 -16.66
N LEU A 165 2.05 -9.98 -17.95
CA LEU A 165 1.06 -9.77 -19.02
C LEU A 165 -0.18 -10.67 -18.86
N MET A 166 -0.04 -11.83 -18.23
CA MET A 166 -1.16 -12.72 -17.90
C MET A 166 -2.09 -12.08 -16.88
N TYR A 167 -1.56 -11.40 -15.86
CA TYR A 167 -2.35 -10.75 -14.82
C TYR A 167 -2.82 -9.35 -15.22
N ASP A 168 -1.99 -8.59 -15.97
CA ASP A 168 -2.36 -7.28 -16.50
C ASP A 168 -1.64 -7.00 -17.84
N HIS A 169 -2.35 -7.25 -18.94
CA HIS A 169 -1.83 -7.04 -20.29
C HIS A 169 -1.44 -5.60 -20.60
N ARG A 170 -1.95 -4.61 -19.82
CA ARG A 170 -1.61 -3.18 -20.01
C ARG A 170 -0.12 -2.90 -19.78
N PHE A 171 0.59 -3.77 -19.07
CA PHE A 171 2.04 -3.68 -18.90
C PHE A 171 2.83 -3.90 -20.21
N ALA A 172 2.19 -4.35 -21.30
CA ALA A 172 2.81 -4.35 -22.63
C ALA A 172 2.89 -2.95 -23.23
N ASP A 173 2.06 -2.00 -22.81
CA ASP A 173 2.01 -0.65 -23.34
C ASP A 173 2.92 0.31 -22.55
N PRO A 174 4.01 0.86 -23.16
CA PRO A 174 4.85 1.85 -22.50
C PRO A 174 4.12 3.12 -22.08
N ALA A 175 3.05 3.49 -22.78
CA ALA A 175 2.24 4.67 -22.44
C ALA A 175 1.43 4.45 -21.17
N PHE A 176 0.95 3.23 -20.94
CA PHE A 176 0.29 2.87 -19.68
C PHE A 176 1.25 3.02 -18.48
N ILE A 177 2.48 2.50 -18.61
CA ILE A 177 3.49 2.54 -17.52
C ILE A 177 3.90 3.98 -17.18
N ALA A 178 4.00 4.85 -18.19
CA ALA A 178 4.40 6.25 -18.02
C ALA A 178 3.23 7.18 -17.65
N GLY A 179 1.99 6.78 -17.95
CA GLY A 179 0.81 7.63 -17.89
C GLY A 179 0.16 7.75 -16.51
N ASP A 180 -0.75 8.72 -16.40
CA ASP A 180 -1.49 8.98 -15.16
C ASP A 180 -2.51 7.88 -14.81
N ASN A 181 -2.95 7.11 -15.80
CA ASN A 181 -3.86 5.97 -15.63
C ASN A 181 -3.12 4.64 -15.41
N GLY A 182 -1.84 4.70 -15.06
CA GLY A 182 -0.97 3.57 -14.80
C GLY A 182 -0.04 3.83 -13.62
N PRO A 183 0.99 3.00 -13.47
CA PRO A 183 1.95 3.11 -12.36
C PRO A 183 2.67 4.46 -12.29
N LYS A 184 2.83 5.13 -13.42
CA LYS A 184 3.56 6.41 -13.56
C LYS A 184 4.97 6.30 -13.00
N TRP A 185 5.70 5.31 -13.50
CA TRP A 185 7.06 5.09 -13.04
C TRP A 185 8.01 6.20 -13.54
N PRO A 186 8.84 6.75 -12.66
CA PRO A 186 9.84 7.74 -13.03
C PRO A 186 11.06 7.08 -13.71
N ASP A 187 11.88 7.86 -14.40
CA ASP A 187 13.21 7.43 -14.81
C ASP A 187 14.15 7.32 -13.56
N PRO A 188 15.06 6.33 -13.50
CA PRO A 188 15.47 5.39 -14.58
C PRO A 188 14.59 4.12 -14.70
N LEU A 189 13.65 3.89 -13.75
CA LEU A 189 12.84 2.68 -13.73
C LEU A 189 12.08 2.46 -15.04
N LEU A 190 11.46 3.53 -15.57
CA LEU A 190 10.71 3.49 -16.82
C LEU A 190 11.58 3.12 -18.01
N SER A 191 12.78 3.71 -18.11
CA SER A 191 13.71 3.43 -19.21
C SER A 191 14.19 1.99 -19.19
N ASP A 192 14.55 1.47 -18.01
CA ASP A 192 15.00 0.09 -17.85
C ASP A 192 13.88 -0.92 -18.17
N PHE A 193 12.65 -0.61 -17.77
CA PHE A 193 11.49 -1.47 -18.05
C PHE A 193 11.15 -1.50 -19.56
N ARG A 194 11.32 -0.39 -20.28
CA ARG A 194 11.18 -0.33 -21.75
C ARG A 194 12.18 -1.23 -22.46
N LEU A 195 13.40 -1.36 -21.94
CA LEU A 195 14.38 -2.30 -22.49
C LEU A 195 13.90 -3.75 -22.33
N LEU A 196 13.35 -4.10 -21.19
CA LEU A 196 12.73 -5.42 -20.96
C LEU A 196 11.56 -5.68 -21.93
N GLN A 197 10.64 -4.71 -22.09
CA GLN A 197 9.54 -4.82 -23.06
C GLN A 197 10.05 -5.04 -24.50
N THR A 198 11.09 -4.30 -24.89
CA THR A 198 11.71 -4.46 -26.21
C THR A 198 12.33 -5.84 -26.40
N ALA A 199 13.01 -6.35 -25.38
CA ALA A 199 13.57 -7.71 -25.41
C ALA A 199 12.48 -8.77 -25.54
N ALA A 200 11.35 -8.61 -24.81
CA ALA A 200 10.21 -9.51 -24.90
C ALA A 200 9.58 -9.53 -26.31
N ASN A 201 9.36 -8.36 -26.89
CA ASN A 201 8.83 -8.23 -28.25
C ASN A 201 9.73 -8.91 -29.29
N ASN A 202 11.05 -8.74 -29.18
CA ASN A 202 12.01 -9.37 -30.09
C ASN A 202 12.07 -10.89 -29.93
N ALA A 203 11.83 -11.42 -28.73
CA ALA A 203 11.77 -12.87 -28.49
C ALA A 203 10.49 -13.50 -29.08
N SER A 204 9.36 -12.79 -29.05
CA SER A 204 8.06 -13.27 -29.57
C SER A 204 7.99 -13.31 -31.11
N THR A 205 8.94 -12.65 -31.81
CA THR A 205 9.02 -12.58 -33.30
C THR A 205 9.99 -13.58 -33.90
N ARG A 206 10.64 -14.39 -33.08
CA ARG A 206 11.56 -15.47 -33.48
C ARG A 206 10.91 -16.84 -33.37
#